data_9a87f16b447a0af74026073d7d1cb595
#
_entry.id   9a87f16b447a0af74026073d7d1cb595
#
_cell.length_a   1.000
_cell.length_b   1.000
_cell.length_c   1.000
_cell.angle_alpha   90.00
_cell.angle_beta   90.00
_cell.angle_gamma   90.00
#
_symmetry.space_group_name_H-M   'P 1'
#
loop_
_entity.id
_entity.type
_entity.pdbx_description
1 polymer ?
#
loop_
_entity_poly.entity_id
_entity_poly.type
_entity_poly.pdbx_seq_one_letter_code
_entity_poly.pdbx_strand_id
1 'polypeptide(L)'
;WLDRSISFFESLDADGEGRYVISIAGAYNYIAETYRLERNFDKALEYYDKAILFNQRRGSYPGAAIIYTDYGVAAYQSGEKEVARELLSYAEELYQSFHEYSQMPIALSYLALFDVEDGQYVSAAARLSKALDGGRKMGSPWWNGITIYITWKIRLLLEKQAINVPELSVLWPQDKRKHCIECLDCLHRLEPRTETAEMEQTLEALNTEKAES
;
A
#
# COMPACT_ATOMS: atom_id res chain seq x y z
N TRP A 1 -7.31 -13.19 20.00
CA TRP A 1 -7.81 -11.92 20.53
C TRP A 1 -8.78 -11.24 19.55
N LEU A 2 -8.43 -11.10 18.29
CA LEU A 2 -9.26 -10.42 17.27
C LEU A 2 -10.60 -11.13 17.08
N ASP A 3 -10.63 -12.45 16.96
CA ASP A 3 -11.90 -13.22 16.86
C ASP A 3 -12.81 -12.99 18.05
N ARG A 4 -12.25 -12.91 19.27
CA ARG A 4 -13.01 -12.58 20.49
C ARG A 4 -13.57 -11.16 20.44
N SER A 5 -12.79 -10.20 19.91
CA SER A 5 -13.25 -8.82 19.76
C SER A 5 -14.41 -8.74 18.75
N ILE A 6 -14.31 -9.47 17.63
CA ILE A 6 -15.39 -9.55 16.63
C ILE A 6 -16.65 -10.11 17.27
N SER A 7 -16.56 -11.31 17.89
CA SER A 7 -17.72 -11.94 18.53
C SER A 7 -18.35 -11.05 19.62
N PHE A 8 -17.53 -10.31 20.35
CA PHE A 8 -18.02 -9.34 21.35
C PHE A 8 -18.78 -8.20 20.69
N PHE A 9 -18.21 -7.54 19.67
CA PHE A 9 -18.88 -6.44 18.97
C PHE A 9 -20.13 -6.91 18.22
N GLU A 10 -20.10 -8.10 17.61
CA GLU A 10 -21.28 -8.71 16.99
C GLU A 10 -22.40 -8.96 18.02
N SER A 11 -22.05 -9.41 19.23
CA SER A 11 -23.03 -9.58 20.30
C SER A 11 -23.65 -8.26 20.78
N LEU A 12 -22.87 -7.18 20.75
CA LEU A 12 -23.35 -5.84 21.09
C LEU A 12 -24.21 -5.21 19.98
N ASP A 13 -24.02 -5.65 18.73
CA ASP A 13 -24.76 -5.18 17.55
C ASP A 13 -25.91 -6.12 17.17
N ALA A 14 -26.28 -7.03 18.09
CA ALA A 14 -27.34 -8.03 17.87
C ALA A 14 -28.73 -7.41 17.62
N ASP A 15 -28.93 -6.14 18.01
CA ASP A 15 -30.12 -5.34 17.71
C ASP A 15 -30.16 -4.84 16.25
N GLY A 16 -29.05 -5.01 15.50
CA GLY A 16 -28.94 -4.59 14.10
C GLY A 16 -28.86 -3.09 13.87
N GLU A 17 -28.66 -2.28 14.93
CA GLU A 17 -28.55 -0.82 14.80
C GLU A 17 -27.21 -0.37 14.14
N GLY A 18 -26.26 -1.26 13.90
CA GLY A 18 -25.00 -0.99 13.21
C GLY A 18 -24.02 -0.10 13.97
N ARG A 19 -24.17 0.00 15.30
CA ARG A 19 -23.33 0.88 16.14
C ARG A 19 -21.87 0.49 16.13
N TYR A 20 -21.57 -0.80 16.00
CA TYR A 20 -20.22 -1.37 16.08
C TYR A 20 -19.66 -1.80 14.73
N VAL A 21 -20.37 -1.56 13.64
CA VAL A 21 -19.99 -1.99 12.28
C VAL A 21 -18.58 -1.52 11.88
N ILE A 22 -18.23 -0.28 12.22
CA ILE A 22 -16.89 0.27 11.94
C ILE A 22 -15.81 -0.51 12.72
N SER A 23 -16.07 -0.82 14.00
CA SER A 23 -15.13 -1.58 14.84
C SER A 23 -14.97 -3.01 14.35
N ILE A 24 -16.06 -3.66 13.91
CA ILE A 24 -16.04 -5.00 13.33
C ILE A 24 -15.28 -4.99 11.99
N ALA A 25 -15.57 -4.06 11.11
CA ALA A 25 -14.86 -3.90 9.83
C ALA A 25 -13.34 -3.71 10.05
N GLY A 26 -12.97 -2.85 11.00
CA GLY A 26 -11.57 -2.63 11.38
C GLY A 26 -10.92 -3.91 11.94
N ALA A 27 -11.60 -4.66 12.78
CA ALA A 27 -11.07 -5.92 13.32
C ALA A 27 -10.84 -6.96 12.21
N TYR A 28 -11.77 -7.11 11.26
CA TYR A 28 -11.58 -7.96 10.08
C TYR A 28 -10.39 -7.48 9.21
N ASN A 29 -10.23 -6.17 9.02
CA ASN A 29 -9.08 -5.61 8.31
C ASN A 29 -7.75 -5.98 9.00
N TYR A 30 -7.66 -5.89 10.32
CA TYR A 30 -6.44 -6.30 11.06
C TYR A 30 -6.14 -7.79 10.95
N ILE A 31 -7.18 -8.66 10.94
CA ILE A 31 -6.99 -10.10 10.70
C ILE A 31 -6.47 -10.33 9.27
N ALA A 32 -7.07 -9.67 8.29
CA ALA A 32 -6.66 -9.74 6.89
C ALA A 32 -5.18 -9.33 6.72
N GLU A 33 -4.78 -8.20 7.33
CA GLU A 33 -3.39 -7.73 7.32
C GLU A 33 -2.42 -8.75 7.96
N THR A 34 -2.83 -9.40 9.05
CA THR A 34 -2.03 -10.46 9.67
C THR A 34 -1.77 -11.60 8.67
N TYR A 35 -2.81 -12.10 7.99
CA TYR A 35 -2.66 -13.14 6.98
C TYR A 35 -1.89 -12.66 5.75
N ARG A 36 -2.05 -11.42 5.32
CA ARG A 36 -1.25 -10.83 4.24
C ARG A 36 0.25 -10.83 4.57
N LEU A 37 0.61 -10.44 5.80
CA LEU A 37 1.99 -10.47 6.28
C LEU A 37 2.58 -11.88 6.35
N GLU A 38 1.73 -12.87 6.68
CA GLU A 38 2.08 -14.30 6.64
C GLU A 38 2.10 -14.87 5.20
N ARG A 39 1.78 -14.06 4.17
CA ARG A 39 1.63 -14.43 2.77
C ARG A 39 0.54 -15.49 2.52
N ASN A 40 -0.41 -15.60 3.41
CA ASN A 40 -1.61 -16.42 3.24
C ASN A 40 -2.70 -15.55 2.58
N PHE A 41 -2.52 -15.32 1.28
CA PHE A 41 -3.37 -14.40 0.54
C PHE A 41 -4.82 -14.86 0.46
N ASP A 42 -5.09 -16.17 0.30
CA ASP A 42 -6.45 -16.69 0.26
C ASP A 42 -7.26 -16.26 1.50
N LYS A 43 -6.68 -16.44 2.69
CA LYS A 43 -7.31 -16.00 3.92
C LYS A 43 -7.36 -14.48 4.06
N ALA A 44 -6.30 -13.78 3.64
CA ALA A 44 -6.29 -12.33 3.69
C ALA A 44 -7.47 -11.76 2.89
N LEU A 45 -7.64 -12.19 1.63
CA LEU A 45 -8.72 -11.74 0.75
C LEU A 45 -10.11 -12.08 1.35
N GLU A 46 -10.28 -13.30 1.90
CA GLU A 46 -11.54 -13.69 2.59
C GLU A 46 -11.90 -12.72 3.74
N TYR A 47 -10.92 -12.31 4.53
CA TYR A 47 -11.16 -11.41 5.66
C TYR A 47 -11.35 -9.95 5.22
N TYR A 48 -10.72 -9.51 4.13
CA TYR A 48 -11.01 -8.22 3.52
C TYR A 48 -12.44 -8.16 2.98
N ASP A 49 -12.93 -9.22 2.33
CA ASP A 49 -14.33 -9.31 1.89
C ASP A 49 -15.30 -9.14 3.06
N LYS A 50 -15.01 -9.76 4.20
CA LYS A 50 -15.81 -9.57 5.43
C LYS A 50 -15.76 -8.12 5.90
N ALA A 51 -14.57 -7.49 5.90
CA ALA A 51 -14.42 -6.10 6.29
C ALA A 51 -15.24 -5.17 5.39
N ILE A 52 -15.18 -5.38 4.06
CA ILE A 52 -15.97 -4.62 3.09
C ILE A 52 -17.48 -4.82 3.30
N LEU A 53 -17.93 -6.05 3.53
CA LEU A 53 -19.35 -6.34 3.78
C LEU A 53 -19.88 -5.57 4.99
N PHE A 54 -19.13 -5.53 6.10
CA PHE A 54 -19.49 -4.75 7.27
C PHE A 54 -19.43 -3.24 7.01
N ASN A 55 -18.44 -2.80 6.25
CA ASN A 55 -18.33 -1.41 5.82
C ASN A 55 -19.56 -0.95 5.02
N GLN A 56 -20.01 -1.75 4.06
CA GLN A 56 -21.18 -1.44 3.23
C GLN A 56 -22.47 -1.28 4.04
N ARG A 57 -22.63 -2.01 5.15
CA ARG A 57 -23.79 -1.88 6.05
C ARG A 57 -23.90 -0.50 6.69
N ARG A 58 -22.77 0.15 6.96
CA ARG A 58 -22.74 1.49 7.57
C ARG A 58 -22.91 2.60 6.52
N GLY A 59 -22.66 2.30 5.26
CA GLY A 59 -22.46 3.29 4.21
C GLY A 59 -21.01 3.79 4.19
N SER A 60 -20.71 4.67 3.24
CA SER A 60 -19.35 5.21 3.09
C SER A 60 -18.95 6.05 4.31
N TYR A 61 -17.74 5.83 4.82
CA TYR A 61 -17.13 6.60 5.91
C TYR A 61 -15.61 6.74 5.68
N PRO A 62 -14.93 7.72 6.30
CA PRO A 62 -13.51 8.00 6.00
C PRO A 62 -12.58 6.79 6.13
N GLY A 63 -12.77 5.96 7.17
CA GLY A 63 -11.95 4.75 7.39
C GLY A 63 -12.11 3.65 6.34
N ALA A 64 -13.16 3.72 5.51
CA ALA A 64 -13.35 2.74 4.44
C ALA A 64 -12.21 2.77 3.43
N ALA A 65 -11.67 3.94 3.11
CA ALA A 65 -10.57 4.10 2.18
C ALA A 65 -9.32 3.28 2.60
N ILE A 66 -9.08 3.16 3.91
CA ILE A 66 -7.98 2.36 4.45
C ILE A 66 -8.19 0.88 4.10
N ILE A 67 -9.39 0.33 4.35
CA ILE A 67 -9.71 -1.07 4.07
C ILE A 67 -9.54 -1.37 2.57
N TYR A 68 -10.03 -0.50 1.70
CA TYR A 68 -9.88 -0.66 0.26
C TYR A 68 -8.42 -0.55 -0.19
N THR A 69 -7.60 0.30 0.46
CA THR A 69 -6.16 0.37 0.19
C THR A 69 -5.45 -0.92 0.58
N ASP A 70 -5.66 -1.41 1.80
CA ASP A 70 -5.02 -2.62 2.31
C ASP A 70 -5.43 -3.84 1.49
N TYR A 71 -6.71 -3.95 1.12
CA TYR A 71 -7.20 -5.02 0.24
C TYR A 71 -6.58 -4.92 -1.16
N GLY A 72 -6.52 -3.73 -1.75
CA GLY A 72 -5.89 -3.51 -3.06
C GLY A 72 -4.41 -3.88 -3.07
N VAL A 73 -3.67 -3.59 -2.00
CA VAL A 73 -2.28 -4.01 -1.84
C VAL A 73 -2.17 -5.53 -1.74
N ALA A 74 -3.05 -6.19 -0.98
CA ALA A 74 -3.08 -7.65 -0.87
C ALA A 74 -3.40 -8.32 -2.21
N ALA A 75 -4.39 -7.81 -2.94
CA ALA A 75 -4.75 -8.28 -4.28
C ALA A 75 -3.59 -8.11 -5.27
N TYR A 76 -2.87 -6.98 -5.22
CA TYR A 76 -1.65 -6.82 -6.02
C TYR A 76 -0.59 -7.87 -5.68
N GLN A 77 -0.36 -8.13 -4.40
CA GLN A 77 0.64 -9.09 -3.92
C GLN A 77 0.27 -10.55 -4.22
N SER A 78 -1.02 -10.87 -4.31
CA SER A 78 -1.52 -12.19 -4.75
C SER A 78 -1.48 -12.39 -6.26
N GLY A 79 -1.30 -11.31 -7.04
CA GLY A 79 -1.27 -11.34 -8.50
C GLY A 79 -2.59 -10.93 -9.16
N GLU A 80 -3.62 -10.58 -8.39
CA GLU A 80 -4.93 -10.15 -8.89
C GLU A 80 -4.92 -8.66 -9.26
N LYS A 81 -4.18 -8.32 -10.31
CA LYS A 81 -3.87 -6.92 -10.66
C LYS A 81 -5.09 -6.08 -11.01
N GLU A 82 -6.06 -6.64 -11.72
CA GLU A 82 -7.29 -5.94 -12.11
C GLU A 82 -8.11 -5.58 -10.87
N VAL A 83 -8.30 -6.53 -9.97
CA VAL A 83 -8.99 -6.31 -8.68
C VAL A 83 -8.24 -5.26 -7.84
N ALA A 84 -6.92 -5.36 -7.77
CA ALA A 84 -6.09 -4.39 -7.07
C ALA A 84 -6.28 -2.96 -7.60
N ARG A 85 -6.30 -2.81 -8.91
CA ARG A 85 -6.51 -1.50 -9.57
C ARG A 85 -7.87 -0.91 -9.23
N GLU A 86 -8.93 -1.71 -9.31
CA GLU A 86 -10.30 -1.28 -8.98
C GLU A 86 -10.41 -0.83 -7.53
N LEU A 87 -9.91 -1.64 -6.60
CA LEU A 87 -9.93 -1.34 -5.16
C LEU A 87 -9.14 -0.07 -4.82
N LEU A 88 -7.94 0.08 -5.38
CA LEU A 88 -7.09 1.26 -5.14
C LEU A 88 -7.66 2.54 -5.76
N SER A 89 -8.28 2.43 -6.93
CA SER A 89 -8.97 3.56 -7.57
C SER A 89 -10.16 4.02 -6.73
N TYR A 90 -10.94 3.08 -6.22
CA TYR A 90 -12.05 3.40 -5.32
C TYR A 90 -11.57 3.99 -3.99
N ALA A 91 -10.45 3.49 -3.45
CA ALA A 91 -9.82 4.10 -2.28
C ALA A 91 -9.41 5.56 -2.54
N GLU A 92 -8.80 5.86 -3.70
CA GLU A 92 -8.45 7.24 -4.09
C GLU A 92 -9.69 8.15 -4.10
N GLU A 93 -10.81 7.69 -4.68
CA GLU A 93 -12.08 8.44 -4.69
C GLU A 93 -12.60 8.71 -3.27
N LEU A 94 -12.56 7.71 -2.38
CA LEU A 94 -12.98 7.85 -1.00
C LEU A 94 -12.10 8.85 -0.24
N TYR A 95 -10.76 8.77 -0.38
CA TYR A 95 -9.85 9.74 0.23
C TYR A 95 -10.16 11.17 -0.20
N GLN A 96 -10.44 11.39 -1.47
CA GLN A 96 -10.79 12.71 -1.99
C GLN A 96 -12.15 13.17 -1.46
N SER A 97 -13.16 12.29 -1.42
CA SER A 97 -14.51 12.60 -1.00
C SER A 97 -14.61 12.98 0.48
N PHE A 98 -13.82 12.33 1.34
CA PHE A 98 -13.84 12.55 2.77
C PHE A 98 -12.74 13.50 3.28
N HIS A 99 -11.87 14.00 2.39
CA HIS A 99 -10.68 14.77 2.78
C HIS A 99 -9.81 14.04 3.82
N GLU A 100 -9.80 12.70 3.75
CA GLU A 100 -8.97 11.81 4.56
C GLU A 100 -7.76 11.40 3.71
N TYR A 101 -6.56 11.60 4.20
CA TYR A 101 -5.35 11.41 3.39
C TYR A 101 -4.32 10.46 4.01
N SER A 102 -4.68 9.78 5.11
CA SER A 102 -3.72 9.02 5.93
C SER A 102 -2.94 7.95 5.16
N GLN A 103 -3.60 7.09 4.39
CA GLN A 103 -2.93 6.07 3.55
C GLN A 103 -3.01 6.36 2.05
N MET A 104 -3.52 7.50 1.64
CA MET A 104 -3.60 7.92 0.25
C MET A 104 -2.24 7.80 -0.50
N PRO A 105 -1.06 8.10 0.12
CA PRO A 105 0.22 7.90 -0.54
C PRO A 105 0.47 6.47 -1.02
N ILE A 106 0.01 5.46 -0.26
CA ILE A 106 0.15 4.05 -0.65
C ILE A 106 -0.70 3.77 -1.89
N ALA A 107 -1.99 4.11 -1.86
CA ALA A 107 -2.90 3.90 -2.99
C ALA A 107 -2.36 4.58 -4.27
N LEU A 108 -1.95 5.85 -4.17
CA LEU A 108 -1.40 6.59 -5.31
C LEU A 108 -0.10 5.98 -5.86
N SER A 109 0.78 5.46 -5.00
CA SER A 109 2.04 4.85 -5.46
C SER A 109 1.80 3.57 -6.25
N TYR A 110 0.87 2.71 -5.82
CA TYR A 110 0.49 1.52 -6.57
C TYR A 110 -0.26 1.86 -7.86
N LEU A 111 -1.15 2.87 -7.85
CA LEU A 111 -1.80 3.35 -9.07
C LEU A 111 -0.79 3.93 -10.06
N ALA A 112 0.26 4.64 -9.57
CA ALA A 112 1.35 5.11 -10.42
C ALA A 112 2.14 3.94 -11.05
N LEU A 113 2.33 2.84 -10.33
CA LEU A 113 2.96 1.63 -10.88
C LEU A 113 2.11 1.04 -12.02
N PHE A 114 0.79 0.96 -11.86
CA PHE A 114 -0.10 0.53 -12.92
C PHE A 114 -0.09 1.49 -14.12
N ASP A 115 -0.07 2.81 -13.89
CA ASP A 115 0.06 3.79 -14.96
C ASP A 115 1.35 3.59 -15.78
N VAL A 116 2.46 3.24 -15.11
CA VAL A 116 3.73 2.93 -15.82
C VAL A 116 3.61 1.64 -16.63
N GLU A 117 2.98 0.59 -16.10
CA GLU A 117 2.72 -0.66 -16.83
C GLU A 117 1.89 -0.39 -18.09
N ASP A 118 0.96 0.56 -18.04
CA ASP A 118 0.09 0.97 -19.16
C ASP A 118 0.73 2.03 -20.09
N GLY A 119 1.96 2.48 -19.81
CA GLY A 119 2.63 3.55 -20.57
C GLY A 119 2.10 4.96 -20.32
N GLN A 120 1.30 5.16 -19.27
CA GLN A 120 0.71 6.44 -18.88
C GLN A 120 1.67 7.26 -18.00
N TYR A 121 2.85 7.57 -18.51
CA TYR A 121 3.96 8.12 -17.71
C TYR A 121 3.67 9.47 -17.07
N VAL A 122 2.88 10.34 -17.72
CA VAL A 122 2.51 11.66 -17.17
C VAL A 122 1.60 11.49 -15.96
N SER A 123 0.61 10.59 -16.04
CA SER A 123 -0.27 10.25 -14.92
C SER A 123 0.53 9.64 -13.78
N ALA A 124 1.42 8.69 -14.09
CA ALA A 124 2.31 8.05 -13.13
C ALA A 124 3.16 9.08 -12.35
N ALA A 125 3.78 10.02 -13.06
CA ALA A 125 4.60 11.07 -12.45
C ALA A 125 3.77 11.97 -11.52
N ALA A 126 2.58 12.37 -11.94
CA ALA A 126 1.69 13.19 -11.12
C ALA A 126 1.24 12.47 -9.83
N ARG A 127 0.80 11.20 -9.94
CA ARG A 127 0.42 10.39 -8.77
C ARG A 127 1.59 10.14 -7.84
N LEU A 128 2.75 9.77 -8.38
CA LEU A 128 3.93 9.47 -7.58
C LEU A 128 4.47 10.69 -6.85
N SER A 129 4.50 11.86 -7.51
CA SER A 129 4.85 13.13 -6.88
C SER A 129 3.93 13.44 -5.70
N LYS A 130 2.61 13.31 -5.90
CA LYS A 130 1.60 13.52 -4.84
C LYS A 130 1.77 12.52 -3.70
N ALA A 131 2.07 11.25 -4.00
CA ALA A 131 2.31 10.21 -3.01
C ALA A 131 3.54 10.51 -2.15
N LEU A 132 4.67 10.87 -2.77
CA LEU A 132 5.91 11.21 -2.08
C LEU A 132 5.74 12.45 -1.18
N ASP A 133 5.08 13.48 -1.67
CA ASP A 133 4.79 14.69 -0.88
C ASP A 133 3.84 14.39 0.28
N GLY A 134 2.82 13.58 0.06
CA GLY A 134 1.88 13.13 1.09
C GLY A 134 2.59 12.32 2.17
N GLY A 135 3.40 11.33 1.79
CA GLY A 135 4.17 10.51 2.72
C GLY A 135 5.11 11.32 3.61
N ARG A 136 5.80 12.32 3.03
CA ARG A 136 6.68 13.24 3.79
C ARG A 136 5.89 14.12 4.77
N LYS A 137 4.76 14.68 4.35
CA LYS A 137 3.91 15.56 5.19
C LYS A 137 3.29 14.83 6.35
N MET A 138 2.88 13.57 6.15
CA MET A 138 2.30 12.74 7.20
C MET A 138 3.32 12.31 8.26
N GLY A 139 4.62 12.30 7.93
CA GLY A 139 5.69 11.96 8.85
C GLY A 139 5.69 10.50 9.32
N SER A 140 4.86 9.65 8.72
CA SER A 140 4.83 8.22 9.03
C SER A 140 5.95 7.49 8.29
N PRO A 141 6.90 6.85 8.99
CA PRO A 141 7.95 6.07 8.36
C PRO A 141 7.39 4.97 7.47
N TRP A 142 6.28 4.34 7.88
CA TRP A 142 5.62 3.27 7.15
C TRP A 142 5.14 3.71 5.77
N TRP A 143 4.28 4.72 5.72
CA TRP A 143 3.71 5.19 4.44
C TRP A 143 4.80 5.73 3.52
N ASN A 144 5.76 6.44 4.09
CA ASN A 144 6.90 6.95 3.33
C ASN A 144 7.77 5.79 2.80
N GLY A 145 8.06 4.78 3.63
CA GLY A 145 8.85 3.61 3.25
C GLY A 145 8.22 2.81 2.11
N ILE A 146 6.92 2.51 2.20
CA ILE A 146 6.20 1.80 1.13
C ILE A 146 6.15 2.63 -0.16
N THR A 147 5.90 3.94 -0.06
CA THR A 147 5.91 4.83 -1.24
C THR A 147 7.27 4.84 -1.93
N ILE A 148 8.38 4.94 -1.17
CA ILE A 148 9.74 4.89 -1.72
C ILE A 148 10.04 3.51 -2.30
N TYR A 149 9.59 2.42 -1.67
CA TYR A 149 9.74 1.06 -2.18
C TYR A 149 9.03 0.88 -3.54
N ILE A 150 7.79 1.35 -3.68
CA ILE A 150 7.09 1.31 -4.97
C ILE A 150 7.78 2.18 -6.01
N THR A 151 8.30 3.34 -5.62
CA THR A 151 9.13 4.19 -6.49
C THR A 151 10.36 3.44 -7.01
N TRP A 152 11.00 2.65 -6.15
CA TRP A 152 12.09 1.75 -6.55
C TRP A 152 11.63 0.71 -7.57
N LYS A 153 10.49 0.06 -7.37
CA LYS A 153 9.94 -0.92 -8.32
C LYS A 153 9.64 -0.30 -9.69
N ILE A 154 9.08 0.91 -9.71
CA ILE A 154 8.86 1.69 -10.94
C ILE A 154 10.19 1.95 -11.66
N ARG A 155 11.21 2.39 -10.92
CA ARG A 155 12.56 2.60 -11.49
C ARG A 155 13.10 1.34 -12.15
N LEU A 156 13.06 0.20 -11.46
CA LEU A 156 13.54 -1.08 -12.01
C LEU A 156 12.76 -1.52 -13.24
N LEU A 157 11.44 -1.30 -13.27
CA LEU A 157 10.59 -1.61 -14.41
C LEU A 157 11.01 -0.80 -15.64
N LEU A 158 11.20 0.51 -15.50
CA LEU A 158 11.64 1.39 -16.59
C LEU A 158 13.05 1.05 -17.08
N GLU A 159 13.98 0.78 -16.17
CA GLU A 159 15.34 0.37 -16.53
C GLU A 159 15.36 -0.94 -17.30
N LYS A 160 14.58 -1.94 -16.86
CA LYS A 160 14.45 -3.24 -17.55
C LYS A 160 13.89 -3.09 -18.97
N GLN A 161 13.03 -2.12 -19.18
CA GLN A 161 12.44 -1.83 -20.50
C GLN A 161 13.28 -0.84 -21.32
N ALA A 162 14.39 -0.33 -20.77
CA ALA A 162 15.23 0.72 -21.36
C ALA A 162 14.43 2.00 -21.71
N ILE A 163 13.42 2.31 -20.89
CA ILE A 163 12.56 3.49 -21.06
C ILE A 163 13.07 4.61 -20.14
N ASN A 164 13.33 5.79 -20.74
CA ASN A 164 13.68 6.99 -20.00
C ASN A 164 12.49 7.93 -19.93
N VAL A 165 12.03 8.23 -18.71
CA VAL A 165 10.94 9.17 -18.44
C VAL A 165 11.48 10.28 -17.52
N PRO A 166 11.85 11.43 -18.07
CA PRO A 166 12.43 12.52 -17.28
C PRO A 166 11.56 12.96 -16.10
N GLU A 167 10.24 13.00 -16.28
CA GLU A 167 9.27 13.42 -15.28
C GLU A 167 9.25 12.48 -14.07
N LEU A 168 9.54 11.20 -14.26
CA LEU A 168 9.66 10.21 -13.20
C LEU A 168 11.07 10.21 -12.61
N SER A 169 12.09 10.32 -13.44
CA SER A 169 13.49 10.20 -13.01
C SER A 169 13.94 11.28 -12.02
N VAL A 170 13.25 12.40 -11.95
CA VAL A 170 13.51 13.48 -10.97
C VAL A 170 12.91 13.19 -9.59
N LEU A 171 12.05 12.18 -9.46
CA LEU A 171 11.34 11.85 -8.23
C LEU A 171 12.15 10.94 -7.29
N TRP A 172 13.26 10.39 -7.75
CA TRP A 172 14.15 9.54 -6.95
C TRP A 172 15.62 9.95 -7.04
N PRO A 173 16.47 9.56 -6.08
CA PRO A 173 17.92 9.79 -6.16
C PRO A 173 18.51 9.13 -7.40
N GLN A 174 19.41 9.82 -8.10
CA GLN A 174 20.12 9.25 -9.27
C GLN A 174 20.96 8.04 -8.87
N ASP A 175 21.62 8.10 -7.71
CA ASP A 175 22.34 6.97 -7.12
C ASP A 175 21.34 5.94 -6.59
N LYS A 176 21.38 4.71 -7.15
CA LYS A 176 20.55 3.57 -6.74
C LYS A 176 20.75 3.19 -5.28
N ARG A 177 22.00 3.21 -4.82
CA ARG A 177 22.35 2.89 -3.44
C ARG A 177 21.72 3.87 -2.45
N LYS A 178 21.76 5.16 -2.78
CA LYS A 178 21.09 6.19 -1.99
C LYS A 178 19.58 5.94 -1.92
N HIS A 179 18.96 5.56 -3.02
CA HIS A 179 17.53 5.22 -3.06
C HIS A 179 17.20 4.03 -2.14
N CYS A 180 18.02 2.96 -2.18
CA CYS A 180 17.85 1.81 -1.29
C CYS A 180 18.00 2.20 0.18
N ILE A 181 19.01 3.01 0.52
CA ILE A 181 19.24 3.45 1.90
C ILE A 181 18.06 4.29 2.40
N GLU A 182 17.55 5.26 1.62
CA GLU A 182 16.39 6.06 1.99
C GLU A 182 15.13 5.20 2.24
N CYS A 183 14.95 4.13 1.45
CA CYS A 183 13.87 3.18 1.67
C CYS A 183 14.05 2.41 2.99
N LEU A 184 15.23 1.84 3.21
CA LEU A 184 15.55 1.06 4.41
C LEU A 184 15.49 1.91 5.69
N ASP A 185 15.94 3.16 5.67
CA ASP A 185 15.84 4.09 6.81
C ASP A 185 14.40 4.29 7.29
N CYS A 186 13.43 4.19 6.37
CA CYS A 186 12.01 4.23 6.71
C CYS A 186 11.50 2.87 7.17
N LEU A 187 11.83 1.78 6.44
CA LEU A 187 11.29 0.45 6.69
C LEU A 187 11.83 -0.19 7.98
N HIS A 188 13.11 0.03 8.34
CA HIS A 188 13.72 -0.51 9.57
C HIS A 188 13.14 0.06 10.86
N ARG A 189 12.38 1.16 10.79
CA ARG A 189 11.64 1.68 11.95
C ARG A 189 10.38 0.87 12.28
N LEU A 190 10.15 -0.17 11.52
CA LEU A 190 8.97 -1.03 11.58
C LEU A 190 9.43 -2.46 11.85
N GLU A 191 8.46 -3.34 12.13
CA GLU A 191 8.75 -4.77 12.21
C GLU A 191 9.30 -5.31 10.87
N PRO A 192 10.16 -6.34 10.90
CA PRO A 192 10.71 -6.95 9.68
C PRO A 192 9.60 -7.37 8.72
N ARG A 193 9.71 -6.97 7.46
CA ARG A 193 8.74 -7.24 6.40
C ARG A 193 9.44 -7.75 5.13
N THR A 194 8.66 -8.28 4.22
CA THR A 194 9.16 -8.76 2.92
C THR A 194 9.88 -7.64 2.16
N GLU A 195 9.31 -6.44 2.16
CA GLU A 195 9.86 -5.25 1.51
C GLU A 195 11.24 -4.87 2.08
N THR A 196 11.41 -4.99 3.40
CA THR A 196 12.69 -4.73 4.08
C THR A 196 13.75 -5.72 3.61
N ALA A 197 13.44 -7.02 3.63
CA ALA A 197 14.36 -8.07 3.21
C ALA A 197 14.76 -7.94 1.72
N GLU A 198 13.82 -7.59 0.85
CA GLU A 198 14.08 -7.37 -0.58
C GLU A 198 15.05 -6.19 -0.78
N MET A 199 14.85 -5.10 -0.05
CA MET A 199 15.72 -3.92 -0.14
C MET A 199 17.11 -4.16 0.46
N GLU A 200 17.23 -4.95 1.54
CA GLU A 200 18.53 -5.36 2.11
C GLU A 200 19.34 -6.17 1.11
N GLN A 201 18.74 -7.18 0.50
CA GLN A 201 19.39 -7.99 -0.54
C GLN A 201 19.82 -7.14 -1.74
N THR A 202 18.97 -6.18 -2.13
CA THR A 202 19.29 -5.24 -3.22
C THR A 202 20.50 -4.38 -2.87
N LEU A 203 20.57 -3.86 -1.64
CA LEU A 203 21.70 -3.04 -1.20
C LEU A 203 23.01 -3.84 -1.14
N GLU A 204 22.96 -5.10 -0.71
CA GLU A 204 24.11 -6.00 -0.71
C GLU A 204 24.64 -6.23 -2.15
N ALA A 205 23.74 -6.48 -3.11
CA ALA A 205 24.11 -6.65 -4.52
C ALA A 205 24.78 -5.39 -5.08
N LEU A 206 24.23 -4.20 -4.82
CA LEU A 206 24.81 -2.92 -5.26
C LEU A 206 26.18 -2.61 -4.60
N ASN A 207 26.45 -3.15 -3.41
CA ASN A 207 27.73 -3.00 -2.75
C ASN A 207 28.81 -3.93 -3.37
N THR A 208 28.45 -5.14 -3.78
CA THR A 208 29.35 -6.08 -4.45
C THR A 208 29.74 -5.61 -5.85
N GLU A 209 28.79 -5.15 -6.65
CA GLU A 209 29.07 -4.58 -7.99
C GLU A 209 30.08 -3.41 -7.93
N LYS A 210 30.02 -2.60 -6.88
CA LYS A 210 30.96 -1.48 -6.71
C LYS A 210 32.36 -1.92 -6.25
N ALA A 211 32.49 -3.06 -5.60
CA ALA A 211 33.78 -3.58 -5.15
C ALA A 211 34.56 -4.25 -6.31
N GLU A 212 33.86 -4.65 -7.36
CA GLU A 212 34.43 -5.33 -8.55
C GLU A 212 34.72 -4.36 -9.72
N SER A 213 34.26 -3.10 -9.63
CA SER A 213 34.47 -2.05 -10.63
C SER A 213 35.61 -1.09 -10.24
#